data_493681b066014079dfc6e295bce1d12a
#
_entry.id   493681b066014079dfc6e295bce1d12a
#
_cell.length_a   1.000
_cell.length_b   1.000
_cell.length_c   1.000
_cell.angle_alpha   90.00
_cell.angle_beta   90.00
_cell.angle_gamma   90.00
#
_symmetry.space_group_name_H-M   'P 1'
#
loop_
_entity.id
_entity.type
_entity.pdbx_description
1 polymer ?
#
loop_
_entity_poly.entity_id
_entity_poly.type
_entity_poly.pdbx_seq_one_letter_code
_entity_poly.pdbx_strand_id
1 'polypeptide(L)'
;MKLRIAWIGRTRSPPIQSLTAEYLKRLSRYAACEALELMSEATLLRLLEKSTARTPPVLVLLDSRGLQLTSEEIANFLDYHQSHGTQELLFAVGPADGWSADTRAAANQVLSFGKITLPHELARVVLLEQLYRGFTILKGHPYHGGH
;
A
#
# COMPACT_ATOMS: atom_id res chain seq x y z
N MET A 1 3.27 -13.27 5.92
CA MET A 1 3.55 -11.85 5.68
C MET A 1 2.32 -11.04 6.07
N LYS A 2 2.52 -10.00 6.89
CA LYS A 2 1.45 -9.07 7.25
C LYS A 2 1.49 -7.87 6.30
N LEU A 3 0.33 -7.51 5.76
CA LEU A 3 0.16 -6.37 4.87
C LEU A 3 -0.46 -5.22 5.65
N ARG A 4 0.21 -4.08 5.70
CA ARG A 4 -0.28 -2.88 6.36
C ARG A 4 -0.36 -1.76 5.36
N ILE A 5 -1.47 -1.04 5.37
CA ILE A 5 -1.70 0.08 4.48
C ILE A 5 -1.98 1.32 5.33
N ALA A 6 -1.07 2.28 5.26
CA ALA A 6 -1.18 3.52 6.02
C ALA A 6 -1.48 4.70 5.09
N TRP A 7 -2.19 5.68 5.60
CA TRP A 7 -2.35 6.97 4.91
C TRP A 7 -2.35 8.11 5.93
N ILE A 8 -1.95 9.27 5.43
CA ILE A 8 -1.91 10.48 6.24
C ILE A 8 -3.24 11.21 6.08
N GLY A 9 -3.89 11.46 7.21
CA GLY A 9 -5.16 12.16 7.26
C GLY A 9 -6.37 11.23 7.27
N ARG A 10 -7.50 11.82 7.60
CA ARG A 10 -8.77 11.11 7.79
C ARG A 10 -9.46 10.87 6.45
N THR A 11 -10.09 9.71 6.30
CA THR A 11 -10.99 9.48 5.17
C THR A 11 -12.34 10.13 5.48
N ARG A 12 -12.73 11.14 4.70
CA ARG A 12 -13.94 11.91 4.92
C ARG A 12 -15.09 11.53 4.02
N SER A 13 -14.80 11.02 2.83
CA SER A 13 -15.82 10.65 1.84
C SER A 13 -16.46 9.31 2.20
N PRO A 14 -17.80 9.25 2.44
CA PRO A 14 -18.47 7.99 2.72
C PRO A 14 -18.30 6.93 1.62
N PRO A 15 -18.38 7.26 0.31
CA PRO A 15 -18.09 6.26 -0.72
C PRO A 15 -16.68 5.69 -0.63
N ILE A 16 -15.69 6.51 -0.30
CA ILE A 16 -14.31 6.04 -0.15
C ILE A 16 -14.19 5.12 1.07
N GLN A 17 -14.85 5.46 2.18
CA GLN A 17 -14.89 4.61 3.37
C GLN A 17 -15.48 3.22 3.03
N SER A 18 -16.56 3.20 2.27
CA SER A 18 -17.21 1.95 1.87
C SER A 18 -16.32 1.10 0.97
N LEU A 19 -15.67 1.71 -0.01
CA LEU A 19 -14.75 1.00 -0.92
C LEU A 19 -13.51 0.51 -0.17
N THR A 20 -13.00 1.30 0.75
CA THR A 20 -11.87 0.91 1.61
C THR A 20 -12.21 -0.36 2.39
N ALA A 21 -13.36 -0.38 3.06
CA ALA A 21 -13.81 -1.54 3.82
C ALA A 21 -13.97 -2.78 2.91
N GLU A 22 -14.54 -2.60 1.73
CA GLU A 22 -14.75 -3.70 0.77
C GLU A 22 -13.43 -4.32 0.33
N TYR A 23 -12.44 -3.51 -0.07
CA TYR A 23 -11.17 -4.04 -0.54
C TYR A 23 -10.32 -4.60 0.59
N LEU A 24 -10.37 -4.04 1.79
CA LEU A 24 -9.71 -4.64 2.94
C LEU A 24 -10.28 -6.04 3.24
N LYS A 25 -11.59 -6.19 3.16
CA LYS A 25 -12.25 -7.48 3.33
C LYS A 25 -11.77 -8.49 2.28
N ARG A 26 -11.69 -8.09 1.01
CA ARG A 26 -11.21 -8.95 -0.06
C ARG A 26 -9.74 -9.33 0.13
N LEU A 27 -8.90 -8.35 0.50
CA LEU A 27 -7.47 -8.58 0.75
C LEU A 27 -7.25 -9.56 1.90
N SER A 28 -8.09 -9.52 2.93
CA SER A 28 -7.96 -10.38 4.11
C SER A 28 -8.05 -11.89 3.76
N ARG A 29 -8.57 -12.22 2.59
CA ARG A 29 -8.61 -13.61 2.10
C ARG A 29 -7.23 -14.12 1.64
N TYR A 30 -6.31 -13.21 1.35
CA TYR A 30 -4.99 -13.54 0.82
C TYR A 30 -3.87 -13.31 1.82
N ALA A 31 -4.01 -12.32 2.71
CA ALA A 31 -2.98 -11.97 3.67
C ALA A 31 -3.60 -11.31 4.90
N ALA A 32 -2.97 -11.47 6.06
CA ALA A 32 -3.32 -10.65 7.22
C ALA A 32 -3.11 -9.19 6.83
N CYS A 33 -4.15 -8.37 7.01
CA CYS A 33 -4.19 -7.03 6.44
C CYS A 33 -4.83 -6.06 7.41
N GLU A 34 -4.23 -4.88 7.59
CA GLU A 34 -4.83 -3.80 8.37
C GLU A 34 -4.55 -2.45 7.73
N ALA A 35 -5.49 -1.53 7.90
CA ALA A 35 -5.36 -0.15 7.46
C ALA A 35 -5.13 0.76 8.66
N LEU A 36 -4.29 1.78 8.47
CA LEU A 36 -3.92 2.74 9.51
C LEU A 36 -4.13 4.16 9.02
N GLU A 37 -4.97 4.92 9.71
CA GLU A 37 -5.07 6.37 9.49
C GLU A 37 -4.10 7.06 10.45
N LEU A 38 -3.13 7.77 9.89
CA LEU A 38 -2.09 8.43 10.65
C LEU A 38 -2.26 9.94 10.57
N MET A 39 -1.92 10.65 11.65
CA MET A 39 -2.05 12.10 11.72
C MET A 39 -0.91 12.82 11.01
N SER A 40 0.26 12.19 10.89
CA SER A 40 1.46 12.83 10.34
C SER A 40 2.48 11.81 9.86
N GLU A 41 3.44 12.29 9.04
CA GLU A 41 4.60 11.47 8.64
C GLU A 41 5.43 11.02 9.85
N ALA A 42 5.53 11.85 10.89
CA ALA A 42 6.28 11.49 12.09
C ALA A 42 5.71 10.23 12.74
N THR A 43 4.39 10.06 12.71
CA THR A 43 3.73 8.86 13.22
C THR A 43 4.14 7.63 12.41
N LEU A 44 4.23 7.76 11.09
CA LEU A 44 4.69 6.67 10.22
C LEU A 44 6.11 6.26 10.56
N LEU A 45 7.01 7.22 10.71
CA LEU A 45 8.41 6.93 11.05
C LEU A 45 8.53 6.26 12.42
N ARG A 46 7.71 6.66 13.40
CA ARG A 46 7.67 6.00 14.71
C ARG A 46 7.18 4.56 14.63
N LEU A 47 6.25 4.25 13.75
CA LEU A 47 5.82 2.86 13.53
C LEU A 47 6.98 1.97 13.10
N LEU A 48 7.84 2.48 12.24
CA LEU A 48 9.01 1.74 11.78
C LEU A 48 10.01 1.50 12.92
N GLU A 49 10.25 2.52 13.74
CA GLU A 49 11.18 2.45 14.87
C GLU A 49 10.70 1.49 15.97
N LYS A 50 9.38 1.42 16.19
CA LYS A 50 8.77 0.61 17.27
C LYS A 50 8.46 -0.81 16.85
N SER A 51 8.77 -1.21 15.62
CA SER A 51 8.50 -2.56 15.18
C SER A 51 9.28 -3.57 16.01
N THR A 52 8.59 -4.59 16.49
CA THR A 52 9.18 -5.72 17.20
C THR A 52 9.40 -6.93 16.31
N ALA A 53 9.17 -6.80 15.01
CA ALA A 53 9.39 -7.87 14.05
C ALA A 53 10.88 -8.24 14.00
N ARG A 54 11.17 -9.50 13.74
CA ARG A 54 12.56 -10.00 13.58
C ARG A 54 13.30 -9.29 12.48
N THR A 55 12.59 -8.99 11.40
CA THR A 55 13.13 -8.23 10.28
C THR A 55 12.46 -6.87 10.25
N PRO A 56 13.17 -5.81 9.87
CA PRO A 56 12.55 -4.49 9.73
C PRO A 56 11.39 -4.54 8.73
N PRO A 57 10.31 -3.78 8.96
CA PRO A 57 9.26 -3.64 7.97
C PRO A 57 9.79 -3.10 6.65
N VAL A 58 9.26 -3.61 5.55
CA VAL A 58 9.55 -3.06 4.23
C VAL A 58 8.56 -1.91 3.99
N LEU A 59 9.08 -0.69 3.89
CA LEU A 59 8.27 0.50 3.63
C LEU A 59 8.22 0.81 2.13
N VAL A 60 7.02 0.87 1.60
CA VAL A 60 6.74 1.22 0.20
C VAL A 60 5.89 2.49 0.19
N LEU A 61 6.45 3.57 -0.30
CA LEU A 61 5.73 4.84 -0.43
C LEU A 61 5.08 4.95 -1.81
N LEU A 62 3.88 5.53 -1.85
CA LEU A 62 3.25 5.97 -3.08
C LEU A 62 3.58 7.45 -3.30
N ASP A 63 4.18 7.76 -4.43
CA ASP A 63 4.58 9.13 -4.80
C ASP A 63 4.61 9.22 -6.32
N SER A 64 4.21 10.36 -6.89
CA SER A 64 4.18 10.56 -8.35
C SER A 64 5.55 10.43 -9.01
N ARG A 65 6.62 10.54 -8.24
CA ARG A 65 8.01 10.43 -8.72
C ARG A 65 8.58 9.02 -8.56
N GLY A 66 7.77 8.07 -8.12
CA GLY A 66 8.20 6.70 -7.92
C GLY A 66 8.27 5.88 -9.20
N LEU A 67 8.67 4.64 -9.04
CA LEU A 67 8.72 3.65 -10.10
C LEU A 67 7.30 3.29 -10.55
N GLN A 68 7.04 3.34 -11.84
CA GLN A 68 5.76 2.98 -12.42
C GLN A 68 5.74 1.47 -12.69
N LEU A 69 4.79 0.77 -12.09
CA LEU A 69 4.62 -0.67 -12.27
C LEU A 69 3.29 -0.99 -12.94
N THR A 70 3.29 -2.01 -13.78
CA THR A 70 2.06 -2.63 -14.27
C THR A 70 1.41 -3.43 -13.13
N SER A 71 0.14 -3.80 -13.29
CA SER A 71 -0.53 -4.66 -12.32
C SER A 71 0.16 -6.02 -12.17
N GLU A 72 0.69 -6.57 -13.25
CA GLU A 72 1.46 -7.81 -13.23
C GLU A 72 2.78 -7.65 -12.47
N GLU A 73 3.43 -6.51 -12.60
CA GLU A 73 4.65 -6.21 -11.86
C GLU A 73 4.36 -6.01 -10.37
N ILE A 74 3.21 -5.44 -10.01
CA ILE A 74 2.76 -5.36 -8.61
C ILE A 74 2.56 -6.78 -8.05
N ALA A 75 1.94 -7.67 -8.83
CA ALA A 75 1.78 -9.06 -8.44
C ALA A 75 3.15 -9.72 -8.18
N ASN A 76 4.10 -9.52 -9.07
CA ASN A 76 5.46 -10.06 -8.92
C ASN A 76 6.16 -9.48 -7.69
N PHE A 77 5.95 -8.21 -7.39
CA PHE A 77 6.47 -7.56 -6.19
C PHE A 77 5.93 -8.21 -4.91
N LEU A 78 4.62 -8.47 -4.87
CA LEU A 78 4.00 -9.16 -3.74
C LEU A 78 4.54 -10.58 -3.59
N ASP A 79 4.66 -11.31 -4.71
CA ASP A 79 5.20 -12.66 -4.71
C ASP A 79 6.65 -12.70 -4.21
N TYR A 80 7.46 -11.77 -4.66
CA TYR A 80 8.85 -11.65 -4.21
C TYR A 80 8.92 -11.55 -2.68
N HIS A 81 8.13 -10.66 -2.09
CA HIS A 81 8.17 -10.45 -0.64
C HIS A 81 7.63 -11.65 0.14
N GLN A 82 6.58 -12.29 -0.37
CA GLN A 82 6.06 -13.51 0.26
C GLN A 82 7.11 -14.63 0.22
N SER A 83 7.82 -14.78 -0.90
CA SER A 83 8.79 -15.84 -1.09
C SER A 83 10.11 -15.62 -0.36
N HIS A 84 10.46 -14.37 -0.07
CA HIS A 84 11.73 -14.00 0.58
C HIS A 84 11.60 -13.73 2.07
N GLY A 85 10.48 -14.11 2.69
CA GLY A 85 10.32 -14.05 4.13
C GLY A 85 10.08 -12.67 4.72
N THR A 86 9.61 -11.72 3.93
CA THR A 86 9.20 -10.42 4.44
C THR A 86 8.07 -10.60 5.44
N GLN A 87 8.25 -10.16 6.69
CA GLN A 87 7.25 -10.32 7.73
C GLN A 87 6.18 -9.24 7.70
N GLU A 88 6.59 -7.98 7.45
CA GLU A 88 5.67 -6.86 7.32
C GLU A 88 5.98 -6.07 6.05
N LEU A 89 4.96 -5.89 5.24
CA LEU A 89 5.01 -5.04 4.05
C LEU A 89 4.06 -3.87 4.27
N LEU A 90 4.61 -2.67 4.43
CA LEU A 90 3.87 -1.46 4.77
C LEU A 90 3.84 -0.52 3.58
N PHE A 91 2.65 -0.36 3.00
CA PHE A 91 2.40 0.64 1.95
C PHE A 91 1.89 1.92 2.59
N ALA A 92 2.34 3.06 2.12
CA ALA A 92 1.89 4.34 2.67
C ALA A 92 1.52 5.33 1.56
N VAL A 93 0.32 5.88 1.68
CA VAL A 93 -0.20 6.94 0.80
C VAL A 93 -0.05 8.27 1.54
N GLY A 94 0.65 9.20 0.92
CA GLY A 94 1.04 10.44 1.55
C GLY A 94 -0.01 11.54 1.51
N PRO A 95 0.34 12.68 2.12
CA PRO A 95 -0.47 13.88 2.03
C PRO A 95 -0.45 14.43 0.59
N ALA A 96 -1.36 15.37 0.32
CA ALA A 96 -1.56 15.92 -1.01
C ALA A 96 -0.31 16.57 -1.62
N ASP A 97 0.58 17.10 -0.78
CA ASP A 97 1.83 17.75 -1.21
C ASP A 97 3.05 16.80 -1.25
N GLY A 98 2.82 15.50 -1.06
CA GLY A 98 3.86 14.49 -1.15
C GLY A 98 4.64 14.26 0.14
N TRP A 99 5.60 13.34 0.07
CA TRP A 99 6.42 12.95 1.21
C TRP A 99 7.65 13.86 1.37
N SER A 100 8.09 14.05 2.60
CA SER A 100 9.34 14.74 2.88
C SER A 100 10.55 13.91 2.43
N ALA A 101 11.71 14.57 2.34
CA ALA A 101 12.96 13.89 2.00
C ALA A 101 13.34 12.83 3.04
N ASP A 102 13.12 13.10 4.33
CA ASP A 102 13.43 12.15 5.40
C ASP A 102 12.60 10.86 5.28
N THR A 103 11.31 11.00 5.00
CA THR A 103 10.43 9.83 4.82
C THR A 103 10.82 9.03 3.58
N ARG A 104 11.13 9.72 2.48
CA ARG A 104 11.60 9.02 1.28
C ARG A 104 12.92 8.30 1.50
N ALA A 105 13.82 8.88 2.28
CA ALA A 105 15.08 8.22 2.62
C ALA A 105 14.89 6.96 3.46
N ALA A 106 13.83 6.89 4.26
CA ALA A 106 13.49 5.73 5.07
C ALA A 106 12.82 4.61 4.27
N ALA A 107 12.34 4.91 3.05
CA ALA A 107 11.59 3.93 2.25
C ALA A 107 12.52 2.92 1.57
N ASN A 108 12.06 1.68 1.50
CA ASN A 108 12.72 0.63 0.72
C ASN A 108 12.39 0.75 -0.76
N GLN A 109 11.21 1.27 -1.08
CA GLN A 109 10.73 1.42 -2.45
C GLN A 109 9.77 2.58 -2.52
N VAL A 110 9.78 3.31 -3.64
CA VAL A 110 8.80 4.36 -3.94
C VAL A 110 8.12 3.98 -5.24
N LEU A 111 6.80 3.84 -5.22
CA LEU A 111 5.99 3.46 -6.37
C LEU A 111 5.08 4.60 -6.80
N SER A 112 4.72 4.62 -8.08
CA SER A 112 3.81 5.60 -8.66
C SER A 112 2.69 4.89 -9.41
N PHE A 113 1.49 5.48 -9.38
CA PHE A 113 0.36 5.04 -10.21
C PHE A 113 0.38 5.63 -11.63
N GLY A 114 1.52 6.16 -12.05
CA GLY A 114 1.66 6.78 -13.34
C GLY A 114 1.78 8.29 -13.25
N LYS A 115 1.58 8.94 -14.39
CA LYS A 115 1.80 10.39 -14.53
C LYS A 115 0.60 11.24 -14.10
N ILE A 116 -0.55 10.63 -13.90
CA ILE A 116 -1.76 11.35 -13.48
C ILE A 116 -1.69 11.64 -11.98
N THR A 117 -2.37 12.72 -11.59
CA THR A 117 -2.54 13.06 -10.18
C THR A 117 -3.90 12.56 -9.71
N LEU A 118 -3.92 11.83 -8.61
CA LEU A 118 -5.16 11.36 -7.99
C LEU A 118 -5.43 12.14 -6.70
N PRO A 119 -6.71 12.44 -6.40
CA PRO A 119 -7.05 12.92 -5.06
C PRO A 119 -6.56 11.91 -4.02
N HIS A 120 -6.05 12.40 -2.88
CA HIS A 120 -5.41 11.52 -1.91
C HIS A 120 -6.34 10.43 -1.36
N GLU A 121 -7.63 10.71 -1.15
CA GLU A 121 -8.56 9.68 -0.71
C GLU A 121 -8.81 8.62 -1.78
N LEU A 122 -8.91 9.03 -3.05
CA LEU A 122 -9.07 8.08 -4.15
C LEU A 122 -7.81 7.24 -4.34
N ALA A 123 -6.63 7.81 -4.16
CA ALA A 123 -5.37 7.08 -4.25
C ALA A 123 -5.32 5.90 -3.26
N ARG A 124 -5.95 6.04 -2.09
CA ARG A 124 -6.05 4.95 -1.10
C ARG A 124 -6.79 3.76 -1.67
N VAL A 125 -7.91 4.01 -2.34
CA VAL A 125 -8.72 2.96 -2.96
C VAL A 125 -7.99 2.32 -4.13
N VAL A 126 -7.34 3.14 -4.96
CA VAL A 126 -6.55 2.62 -6.10
C VAL A 126 -5.45 1.67 -5.60
N LEU A 127 -4.76 2.03 -4.51
CA LEU A 127 -3.75 1.16 -3.92
C LEU A 127 -4.37 -0.18 -3.48
N LEU A 128 -5.45 -0.12 -2.72
CA LEU A 128 -6.10 -1.33 -2.22
C LEU A 128 -6.57 -2.23 -3.36
N GLU A 129 -7.16 -1.63 -4.39
CA GLU A 129 -7.62 -2.34 -5.56
C GLU A 129 -6.47 -3.03 -6.29
N GLN A 130 -5.33 -2.33 -6.47
CA GLN A 130 -4.17 -2.90 -7.15
C GLN A 130 -3.50 -4.01 -6.33
N LEU A 131 -3.47 -3.91 -5.02
CA LEU A 131 -2.96 -4.98 -4.17
C LEU A 131 -3.87 -6.22 -4.27
N TYR A 132 -5.17 -6.02 -4.23
CA TYR A 132 -6.13 -7.10 -4.42
C TYR A 132 -5.96 -7.74 -5.82
N ARG A 133 -5.90 -6.93 -6.86
CA ARG A 133 -5.66 -7.39 -8.23
C ARG A 133 -4.39 -8.22 -8.32
N GLY A 134 -3.31 -7.76 -7.69
CA GLY A 134 -2.04 -8.49 -7.65
C GLY A 134 -2.19 -9.89 -7.06
N PHE A 135 -2.88 -10.03 -5.95
CA PHE A 135 -3.12 -11.35 -5.35
C PHE A 135 -4.00 -12.24 -6.23
N THR A 136 -5.02 -11.67 -6.92
CA THR A 136 -5.84 -12.46 -7.84
C THR A 136 -5.03 -12.97 -9.02
N ILE A 137 -4.08 -12.17 -9.51
CA ILE A 137 -3.16 -12.61 -10.57
C ILE A 137 -2.32 -13.79 -10.09
N LEU A 138 -1.72 -13.68 -8.89
CA LEU A 138 -0.88 -14.75 -8.34
C LEU A 138 -1.64 -16.05 -8.13
N LYS A 139 -2.91 -15.98 -7.79
CA LYS A 139 -3.76 -17.14 -7.52
C LYS A 139 -4.52 -17.65 -8.74
N GLY A 140 -4.40 -16.99 -9.89
CA GLY A 140 -5.12 -17.35 -11.08
C GLY A 140 -6.62 -17.12 -11.01
N HIS A 141 -7.09 -16.22 -10.13
CA HIS A 141 -8.49 -15.89 -10.02
C HIS A 141 -8.92 -14.94 -11.15
N PRO A 142 -10.15 -15.08 -11.70
CA PRO A 142 -10.52 -14.36 -12.92
C PRO A 142 -10.78 -12.87 -12.77
N TYR A 143 -10.71 -12.31 -11.58
CA TYR A 143 -10.95 -10.88 -11.33
C TYR A 143 -10.14 -9.98 -12.26
N HIS A 144 -8.84 -10.25 -12.41
CA HIS A 144 -7.93 -9.45 -13.21
C HIS A 144 -8.23 -9.50 -14.71
N GLY A 145 -8.89 -10.54 -15.17
CA GLY A 145 -9.31 -10.69 -16.57
C GLY A 145 -10.71 -10.18 -16.84
N GLY A 146 -11.45 -9.85 -15.79
CA GLY A 146 -12.85 -9.45 -15.89
C GLY A 146 -13.11 -7.97 -16.10
N HIS A 147 -12.07 -7.20 -16.25
CA HIS A 147 -12.15 -5.74 -16.39
C HIS A 147 -13.51 -5.23 -16.74
#